data_18ecb76921d46173d586cce4be9bca30
#
_entry.id   18ecb76921d46173d586cce4be9bca30
#
_cell.length_a   1.000
_cell.length_b   1.000
_cell.length_c   1.000
_cell.angle_alpha   90.00
_cell.angle_beta   90.00
_cell.angle_gamma   90.00
#
_symmetry.space_group_name_H-M   'P 1'
#
loop_
_entity.id
_entity.type
_entity.pdbx_description
1 polymer ?
#
loop_
_entity_poly.entity_id
_entity_poly.type
_entity_poly.pdbx_seq_one_letter_code
_entity_poly.pdbx_strand_id
1 'polypeptide(L)'
;ALQRVIEMGCWTPVQTTGDGGQWQARLLHDDGSRFEVRFDGVAQGVVEWELTGQHNVANALVCLAAARHVGVVPELGIAALSAFMNVKRRMEKVAEVRGVTIYDDFAHHPTAIATTLDGLRKRIGGARLIAIVEPRSNSMKLGAHRDGLPESVAQADHVFWYAPANLGWDLAATVASSTVPTTVCDSLEQIIAAVTALATPGTQIVVMSNGGFGGLHSKLAEALAE
;
A
#
# COMPACT_ATOMS: atom_id res chain seq x y z
N ALA A 1 -1.99 14.05 -17.35
CA ALA A 1 -3.32 13.93 -18.01
C ALA A 1 -4.24 15.08 -17.55
N LEU A 2 -4.48 15.27 -16.23
CA LEU A 2 -5.40 16.30 -15.70
C LEU A 2 -4.97 17.73 -16.08
N GLN A 3 -3.69 18.07 -15.99
CA GLN A 3 -3.16 19.37 -16.38
C GLN A 3 -3.56 19.74 -17.81
N ARG A 4 -3.44 18.79 -18.75
CA ARG A 4 -3.85 19.01 -20.15
C ARG A 4 -5.36 19.26 -20.29
N VAL A 5 -6.18 18.63 -19.46
CA VAL A 5 -7.64 18.88 -19.48
C VAL A 5 -7.95 20.29 -18.97
N ILE A 6 -7.28 20.75 -17.92
CA ILE A 6 -7.42 22.10 -17.38
C ILE A 6 -6.99 23.14 -18.42
N GLU A 7 -5.90 22.91 -19.14
CA GLU A 7 -5.39 23.78 -20.21
C GLU A 7 -6.35 23.89 -21.41
N MET A 8 -7.20 22.89 -21.63
CA MET A 8 -8.24 22.94 -22.68
C MET A 8 -9.42 23.87 -22.34
N GLY A 9 -9.54 24.25 -21.08
CA GLY A 9 -10.53 25.17 -20.55
C GLY A 9 -11.09 24.71 -19.20
N CYS A 10 -10.96 25.56 -18.19
CA CYS A 10 -11.54 25.37 -16.88
C CYS A 10 -12.11 26.71 -16.38
N TRP A 11 -13.41 26.75 -16.17
CA TRP A 11 -14.12 27.97 -15.72
C TRP A 11 -14.34 28.01 -14.20
N THR A 12 -14.00 26.96 -13.49
CA THR A 12 -14.12 26.89 -12.03
C THR A 12 -12.76 27.10 -11.38
N PRO A 13 -12.70 27.72 -10.17
CA PRO A 13 -11.47 27.79 -9.40
C PRO A 13 -10.89 26.39 -9.18
N VAL A 14 -9.61 26.22 -9.42
CA VAL A 14 -8.89 24.96 -9.23
C VAL A 14 -8.04 25.07 -7.99
N GLN A 15 -8.15 24.10 -7.09
CA GLN A 15 -7.20 23.92 -6.00
C GLN A 15 -6.27 22.73 -6.31
N THR A 16 -5.02 22.87 -5.95
CA THR A 16 -3.98 21.87 -6.20
C THR A 16 -3.42 21.33 -4.89
N THR A 17 -3.04 20.05 -4.89
CA THR A 17 -2.46 19.35 -3.73
C THR A 17 -1.09 18.79 -4.08
N GLY A 18 -0.22 18.64 -3.09
CA GLY A 18 1.13 18.11 -3.24
C GLY A 18 2.18 19.21 -3.45
N ASP A 19 3.33 18.82 -3.96
CA ASP A 19 4.46 19.73 -4.12
C ASP A 19 4.12 20.88 -5.08
N GLY A 20 4.34 22.11 -4.63
CA GLY A 20 3.97 23.33 -5.38
C GLY A 20 2.48 23.62 -5.43
N GLY A 21 1.63 22.79 -4.82
CA GLY A 21 0.19 23.04 -4.70
C GLY A 21 -0.17 23.97 -3.55
N GLN A 22 -1.43 24.40 -3.51
CA GLN A 22 -1.96 25.21 -2.41
C GLN A 22 -2.05 24.40 -1.12
N TRP A 23 -2.46 23.12 -1.22
CA TRP A 23 -2.46 22.19 -0.10
C TRP A 23 -1.21 21.33 -0.14
N GLN A 24 -0.42 21.41 0.93
CA GLN A 24 0.84 20.71 1.06
C GLN A 24 0.91 19.95 2.38
N ALA A 25 1.72 18.90 2.41
CA ALA A 25 2.07 18.19 3.63
C ALA A 25 3.58 18.28 3.86
N ARG A 26 3.97 18.62 5.07
CA ARG A 26 5.34 18.47 5.55
C ARG A 26 5.38 17.24 6.45
N LEU A 27 6.04 16.18 6.02
CA LEU A 27 6.17 14.97 6.82
C LEU A 27 6.92 15.27 8.12
N LEU A 28 6.40 14.74 9.22
CA LEU A 28 7.03 14.69 10.54
C LEU A 28 7.52 13.28 10.85
N HIS A 29 6.89 12.26 10.24
CA HIS A 29 7.37 10.89 10.18
C HIS A 29 7.45 10.45 8.72
N ASP A 30 8.54 9.81 8.33
CA ASP A 30 8.83 9.44 6.94
C ASP A 30 7.84 8.44 6.35
N ASP A 31 7.18 7.65 7.22
CA ASP A 31 6.15 6.68 6.84
C ASP A 31 4.79 7.34 6.51
N GLY A 32 4.64 8.66 6.71
CA GLY A 32 3.40 9.40 6.49
C GLY A 32 2.36 9.27 7.60
N SER A 33 2.70 8.63 8.73
CA SER A 33 1.79 8.50 9.89
C SER A 33 1.60 9.81 10.66
N ARG A 34 2.50 10.78 10.47
CA ARG A 34 2.40 12.11 11.08
C ARG A 34 2.93 13.18 10.14
N PHE A 35 2.11 14.21 9.86
CA PHE A 35 2.48 15.29 8.96
C PHE A 35 1.75 16.60 9.30
N GLU A 36 2.42 17.72 9.04
CA GLU A 36 1.83 19.06 9.13
C GLU A 36 1.10 19.36 7.81
N VAL A 37 -0.15 19.78 7.91
CA VAL A 37 -0.95 20.27 6.78
C VAL A 37 -0.70 21.77 6.61
N ARG A 38 -0.46 22.20 5.38
CA ARG A 38 -0.29 23.61 5.02
C ARG A 38 -1.26 23.98 3.89
N PHE A 39 -1.82 25.18 3.98
CA PHE A 39 -2.64 25.78 2.93
C PHE A 39 -2.09 27.18 2.60
N ASP A 40 -1.78 27.42 1.32
CA ASP A 40 -1.12 28.65 0.84
C ASP A 40 0.10 29.05 1.71
N GLY A 41 0.93 28.06 2.07
CA GLY A 41 2.13 28.24 2.87
C GLY A 41 1.87 28.39 4.39
N VAL A 42 0.63 28.51 4.85
CA VAL A 42 0.28 28.65 6.27
C VAL A 42 -0.04 27.28 6.88
N ALA A 43 0.57 26.99 8.03
CA ALA A 43 0.28 25.75 8.78
C ALA A 43 -1.16 25.77 9.31
N GLN A 44 -1.88 24.66 9.08
CA GLN A 44 -3.28 24.46 9.49
C GLN A 44 -3.41 23.53 10.69
N GLY A 45 -2.41 22.69 10.95
CA GLY A 45 -2.38 21.71 12.02
C GLY A 45 -1.62 20.45 11.63
N VAL A 46 -1.65 19.46 12.51
CA VAL A 46 -0.95 18.17 12.34
C VAL A 46 -1.96 17.04 12.32
N VAL A 47 -1.89 16.19 11.31
CA VAL A 47 -2.56 14.89 11.27
C VAL A 47 -1.62 13.86 11.87
N GLU A 48 -2.13 13.03 12.78
CA GLU A 48 -1.45 11.88 13.35
C GLU A 48 -2.43 10.69 13.34
N TRP A 49 -2.07 9.62 12.63
CA TRP A 49 -2.94 8.47 12.39
C TRP A 49 -2.16 7.16 12.24
N GLU A 50 -2.84 6.05 12.11
CA GLU A 50 -2.20 4.74 11.91
C GLU A 50 -1.86 4.41 10.45
N LEU A 51 -2.33 5.20 9.47
CA LEU A 51 -2.08 4.95 8.06
C LEU A 51 -0.62 5.23 7.69
N THR A 52 -0.13 4.53 6.67
CA THR A 52 1.21 4.73 6.11
C THR A 52 1.17 5.04 4.62
N GLY A 53 2.26 5.62 4.14
CA GLY A 53 2.53 5.86 2.73
C GLY A 53 2.08 7.22 2.23
N GLN A 54 2.87 7.78 1.33
CA GLN A 54 2.65 9.09 0.70
C GLN A 54 1.29 9.20 -0.01
N HIS A 55 0.77 8.09 -0.53
CA HIS A 55 -0.54 8.08 -1.17
C HIS A 55 -1.68 8.41 -0.20
N ASN A 56 -1.59 7.98 1.07
CA ASN A 56 -2.57 8.32 2.09
C ASN A 56 -2.45 9.78 2.51
N VAL A 57 -1.23 10.32 2.60
CA VAL A 57 -1.00 11.76 2.82
C VAL A 57 -1.62 12.58 1.68
N ALA A 58 -1.40 12.18 0.43
CA ALA A 58 -2.02 12.84 -0.73
C ALA A 58 -3.55 12.79 -0.68
N ASN A 59 -4.13 11.63 -0.33
CA ASN A 59 -5.57 11.47 -0.16
C ASN A 59 -6.11 12.40 0.94
N ALA A 60 -5.41 12.55 2.06
CA ALA A 60 -5.78 13.47 3.13
C ALA A 60 -5.85 14.92 2.65
N LEU A 61 -4.86 15.38 1.90
CA LEU A 61 -4.87 16.75 1.35
C LEU A 61 -6.06 16.97 0.41
N VAL A 62 -6.38 16.00 -0.44
CA VAL A 62 -7.56 16.07 -1.33
C VAL A 62 -8.85 16.11 -0.51
N CYS A 63 -8.97 15.27 0.53
CA CYS A 63 -10.13 15.26 1.42
C CYS A 63 -10.30 16.61 2.14
N LEU A 64 -9.22 17.20 2.65
CA LEU A 64 -9.26 18.51 3.31
C LEU A 64 -9.65 19.63 2.34
N ALA A 65 -9.11 19.61 1.12
CA ALA A 65 -9.48 20.57 0.08
C ALA A 65 -10.98 20.48 -0.27
N ALA A 66 -11.49 19.26 -0.44
CA ALA A 66 -12.90 19.02 -0.74
C ALA A 66 -13.81 19.42 0.42
N ALA A 67 -13.45 19.08 1.66
CA ALA A 67 -14.20 19.44 2.86
C ALA A 67 -14.27 20.95 3.05
N ARG A 68 -13.14 21.65 2.85
CA ARG A 68 -13.08 23.10 2.93
C ARG A 68 -13.96 23.78 1.87
N HIS A 69 -14.03 23.21 0.67
CA HIS A 69 -14.89 23.73 -0.40
C HIS A 69 -16.38 23.77 0.01
N VAL A 70 -16.82 22.83 0.85
CA VAL A 70 -18.21 22.79 1.36
C VAL A 70 -18.34 23.42 2.75
N GLY A 71 -17.35 24.17 3.21
CA GLY A 71 -17.42 25.02 4.42
C GLY A 71 -16.87 24.37 5.70
N VAL A 72 -16.23 23.20 5.64
CA VAL A 72 -15.57 22.62 6.81
C VAL A 72 -14.22 23.30 7.01
N VAL A 73 -14.00 23.86 8.20
CA VAL A 73 -12.72 24.48 8.54
C VAL A 73 -11.60 23.43 8.66
N PRO A 74 -10.35 23.75 8.27
CA PRO A 74 -9.25 22.79 8.24
C PRO A 74 -9.02 22.08 9.57
N GLU A 75 -9.18 22.76 10.70
CA GLU A 75 -8.97 22.21 12.04
C GLU A 75 -9.90 21.03 12.33
N LEU A 76 -11.18 21.14 11.95
CA LEU A 76 -12.16 20.05 12.09
C LEU A 76 -11.82 18.88 11.15
N GLY A 77 -11.43 19.17 9.91
CA GLY A 77 -11.00 18.16 8.95
C GLY A 77 -9.77 17.38 9.44
N ILE A 78 -8.77 18.07 9.98
CA ILE A 78 -7.56 17.49 10.56
C ILE A 78 -7.89 16.61 11.77
N ALA A 79 -8.74 17.08 12.67
CA ALA A 79 -9.19 16.30 13.82
C ALA A 79 -9.93 15.03 13.39
N ALA A 80 -10.80 15.13 12.35
CA ALA A 80 -11.51 13.98 11.79
C ALA A 80 -10.56 12.95 11.14
N LEU A 81 -9.54 13.43 10.41
CA LEU A 81 -8.52 12.54 9.84
C LEU A 81 -7.69 11.83 10.91
N SER A 82 -7.33 12.51 11.98
CA SER A 82 -6.59 11.91 13.11
C SER A 82 -7.43 10.87 13.87
N ALA A 83 -8.76 11.01 13.87
CA ALA A 83 -9.68 10.04 14.45
C ALA A 83 -10.12 8.94 13.45
N PHE A 84 -9.66 9.00 12.20
CA PHE A 84 -10.08 8.08 11.15
C PHE A 84 -9.54 6.68 11.38
N MET A 85 -10.44 5.73 11.57
CA MET A 85 -10.10 4.31 11.58
C MET A 85 -9.99 3.79 10.14
N ASN A 86 -8.89 3.09 9.86
CA ASN A 86 -8.62 2.59 8.52
C ASN A 86 -9.73 1.67 7.98
N VAL A 87 -9.84 1.59 6.66
CA VAL A 87 -10.76 0.68 5.97
C VAL A 87 -10.17 -0.73 6.01
N LYS A 88 -11.03 -1.74 6.09
CA LYS A 88 -10.63 -3.15 5.97
C LYS A 88 -9.82 -3.36 4.70
N ARG A 89 -8.82 -4.24 4.78
CA ARG A 89 -7.95 -4.61 3.67
C ARG A 89 -7.14 -3.44 3.09
N ARG A 90 -6.74 -2.49 3.92
CA ARG A 90 -5.81 -1.40 3.61
C ARG A 90 -4.73 -1.39 4.67
N MET A 91 -3.70 -2.22 4.50
CA MET A 91 -2.69 -2.48 5.52
C MET A 91 -3.32 -2.85 6.88
N GLU A 92 -4.42 -3.60 6.84
CA GLU A 92 -5.12 -4.09 8.03
C GLU A 92 -4.25 -5.14 8.73
N LYS A 93 -3.87 -4.89 9.99
CA LYS A 93 -3.19 -5.89 10.80
C LYS A 93 -4.20 -6.97 11.19
N VAL A 94 -4.08 -8.17 10.60
CA VAL A 94 -5.04 -9.26 10.79
C VAL A 94 -4.58 -10.28 11.82
N ALA A 95 -3.28 -10.40 12.06
CA ALA A 95 -2.74 -11.28 13.09
C ALA A 95 -1.35 -10.83 13.56
N GLU A 96 -1.01 -11.25 14.79
CA GLU A 96 0.36 -11.25 15.30
C GLU A 96 0.60 -12.55 16.03
N VAL A 97 1.54 -13.38 15.55
CA VAL A 97 1.80 -14.71 16.04
C VAL A 97 3.31 -14.88 16.24
N ARG A 98 3.75 -15.22 17.47
CA ARG A 98 5.17 -15.43 17.83
C ARG A 98 6.08 -14.26 17.37
N GLY A 99 5.57 -13.02 17.43
CA GLY A 99 6.30 -11.82 16.99
C GLY A 99 6.34 -11.61 15.48
N VAL A 100 5.61 -12.40 14.69
CA VAL A 100 5.39 -12.19 13.25
C VAL A 100 4.06 -11.47 13.06
N THR A 101 4.07 -10.35 12.36
CA THR A 101 2.85 -9.59 12.05
C THR A 101 2.38 -9.86 10.63
N ILE A 102 1.06 -10.08 10.46
CA ILE A 102 0.43 -10.32 9.16
C ILE A 102 -0.53 -9.16 8.86
N TYR A 103 -0.39 -8.59 7.67
CA TYR A 103 -1.27 -7.55 7.13
C TYR A 103 -2.04 -8.04 5.92
N ASP A 104 -3.30 -7.59 5.77
CA ASP A 104 -4.11 -7.71 4.56
C ASP A 104 -4.13 -6.38 3.82
N ASP A 105 -3.81 -6.41 2.53
CA ASP A 105 -3.88 -5.23 1.66
C ASP A 105 -4.54 -5.56 0.32
N PHE A 106 -5.30 -4.61 -0.18
CA PHE A 106 -6.03 -4.74 -1.46
C PHE A 106 -5.16 -4.41 -2.68
N ALA A 107 -3.88 -4.07 -2.50
CA ALA A 107 -2.98 -3.75 -3.60
C ALA A 107 -2.91 -4.91 -4.60
N HIS A 108 -3.13 -4.59 -5.87
CA HIS A 108 -3.13 -5.57 -6.98
C HIS A 108 -2.66 -4.95 -8.30
N HIS A 109 -2.01 -3.79 -8.24
CA HIS A 109 -1.45 -3.05 -9.36
C HIS A 109 -0.03 -2.61 -9.00
N PRO A 110 0.96 -2.59 -9.91
CA PRO A 110 2.35 -2.26 -9.55
C PRO A 110 2.52 -1.00 -8.72
N THR A 111 1.86 0.09 -9.09
CA THR A 111 1.92 1.34 -8.31
C THR A 111 1.38 1.17 -6.89
N ALA A 112 0.25 0.45 -6.71
CA ALA A 112 -0.32 0.22 -5.39
C ALA A 112 0.60 -0.69 -4.55
N ILE A 113 1.15 -1.76 -5.15
CA ILE A 113 2.13 -2.64 -4.49
C ILE A 113 3.34 -1.83 -4.02
N ALA A 114 3.93 -1.04 -4.91
CA ALA A 114 5.11 -0.23 -4.59
C ALA A 114 4.84 0.77 -3.45
N THR A 115 3.73 1.50 -3.49
CA THR A 115 3.39 2.49 -2.47
C THR A 115 3.03 1.86 -1.12
N THR A 116 2.39 0.70 -1.11
CA THR A 116 2.11 -0.07 0.11
C THR A 116 3.42 -0.54 0.75
N LEU A 117 4.31 -1.16 -0.03
CA LEU A 117 5.58 -1.66 0.49
C LEU A 117 6.52 -0.54 0.93
N ASP A 118 6.57 0.59 0.22
CA ASP A 118 7.36 1.77 0.62
C ASP A 118 6.88 2.32 1.96
N GLY A 119 5.57 2.49 2.13
CA GLY A 119 5.00 2.96 3.39
C GLY A 119 5.29 2.04 4.56
N LEU A 120 5.14 0.72 4.36
CA LEU A 120 5.44 -0.27 5.39
C LEU A 120 6.95 -0.32 5.69
N ARG A 121 7.81 -0.31 4.68
CA ARG A 121 9.28 -0.28 4.85
C ARG A 121 9.73 0.90 5.70
N LYS A 122 9.21 2.09 5.46
CA LYS A 122 9.52 3.28 6.26
C LYS A 122 9.07 3.15 7.71
N ARG A 123 7.95 2.48 7.96
CA ARG A 123 7.45 2.22 9.31
C ARG A 123 8.30 1.23 10.08
N ILE A 124 8.69 0.12 9.43
CA ILE A 124 9.36 -1.00 10.11
C ILE A 124 10.89 -0.90 10.09
N GLY A 125 11.45 0.04 9.32
CA GLY A 125 12.90 0.20 9.18
C GLY A 125 13.58 -1.06 8.64
N GLY A 126 14.55 -1.59 9.36
CA GLY A 126 15.33 -2.77 8.97
C GLY A 126 14.68 -4.13 9.29
N ALA A 127 13.45 -4.18 9.80
CA ALA A 127 12.76 -5.45 10.05
C ALA A 127 12.48 -6.19 8.73
N ARG A 128 12.50 -7.53 8.77
CA ARG A 128 12.25 -8.35 7.58
C ARG A 128 10.83 -8.15 7.06
N LEU A 129 10.72 -7.84 5.77
CA LEU A 129 9.48 -7.64 5.04
C LEU A 129 9.28 -8.73 3.99
N ILE A 130 8.26 -9.55 4.17
CA ILE A 130 7.85 -10.58 3.20
C ILE A 130 6.56 -10.10 2.53
N ALA A 131 6.54 -10.04 1.20
CA ALA A 131 5.36 -9.75 0.42
C ALA A 131 4.78 -11.03 -0.21
N ILE A 132 3.47 -11.20 -0.17
CA ILE A 132 2.74 -12.28 -0.85
C ILE A 132 1.75 -11.64 -1.80
N VAL A 133 1.86 -11.90 -3.09
CA VAL A 133 1.09 -11.21 -4.13
C VAL A 133 0.29 -12.19 -4.98
N GLU A 134 -1.02 -11.94 -5.10
CA GLU A 134 -1.91 -12.64 -6.01
C GLU A 134 -2.24 -11.77 -7.23
N PRO A 135 -1.76 -12.08 -8.45
CA PRO A 135 -2.10 -11.37 -9.67
C PRO A 135 -3.49 -11.80 -10.19
N ARG A 136 -4.56 -11.37 -9.51
CA ARG A 136 -5.91 -11.88 -9.70
C ARG A 136 -6.82 -11.00 -10.57
N SER A 137 -6.65 -9.67 -10.55
CA SER A 137 -7.53 -8.77 -11.31
C SER A 137 -7.51 -9.07 -12.81
N ASN A 138 -8.56 -8.71 -13.54
CA ASN A 138 -8.64 -8.96 -14.99
C ASN A 138 -7.45 -8.33 -15.73
N SER A 139 -7.05 -7.11 -15.39
CA SER A 139 -5.89 -6.45 -15.97
C SER A 139 -4.58 -7.18 -15.67
N MET A 140 -4.43 -7.72 -14.46
CA MET A 140 -3.28 -8.52 -14.09
C MET A 140 -3.25 -9.85 -14.85
N LYS A 141 -4.39 -10.55 -14.93
CA LYS A 141 -4.50 -11.81 -15.69
C LYS A 141 -4.20 -11.65 -17.18
N LEU A 142 -4.54 -10.50 -17.76
CA LEU A 142 -4.22 -10.15 -19.14
C LEU A 142 -2.77 -9.67 -19.34
N GLY A 143 -1.98 -9.54 -18.27
CA GLY A 143 -0.60 -9.08 -18.33
C GLY A 143 -0.42 -7.59 -18.66
N ALA A 144 -1.48 -6.78 -18.56
CA ALA A 144 -1.42 -5.35 -18.90
C ALA A 144 -0.38 -4.56 -18.10
N HIS A 145 0.01 -5.06 -16.93
CA HIS A 145 0.92 -4.39 -16.00
C HIS A 145 2.15 -5.23 -15.65
N ARG A 146 2.38 -6.34 -16.35
CA ARG A 146 3.42 -7.32 -16.03
C ARG A 146 4.82 -6.69 -15.93
N ASP A 147 5.15 -5.77 -16.84
CA ASP A 147 6.50 -5.19 -16.93
C ASP A 147 6.87 -4.34 -15.71
N GLY A 148 5.88 -3.83 -14.97
CA GLY A 148 6.10 -3.06 -13.74
C GLY A 148 6.13 -3.90 -12.45
N LEU A 149 5.85 -5.22 -12.53
CA LEU A 149 5.77 -6.07 -11.34
C LEU A 149 7.13 -6.27 -10.65
N PRO A 150 8.23 -6.57 -11.39
CA PRO A 150 9.53 -6.79 -10.75
C PRO A 150 10.00 -5.60 -9.91
N GLU A 151 9.82 -4.39 -10.41
CA GLU A 151 10.22 -3.15 -9.73
C GLU A 151 9.29 -2.82 -8.55
N SER A 152 8.00 -3.14 -8.66
CA SER A 152 7.00 -2.80 -7.65
C SER A 152 7.26 -3.40 -6.27
N VAL A 153 8.06 -4.44 -6.19
CA VAL A 153 8.37 -5.17 -4.95
C VAL A 153 9.75 -4.87 -4.37
N ALA A 154 10.46 -3.87 -4.90
CA ALA A 154 11.85 -3.54 -4.55
C ALA A 154 12.07 -3.24 -3.04
N GLN A 155 11.02 -2.90 -2.30
CA GLN A 155 11.10 -2.61 -0.86
C GLN A 155 10.95 -3.85 0.04
N ALA A 156 10.60 -5.02 -0.53
CA ALA A 156 10.51 -6.27 0.22
C ALA A 156 11.88 -6.94 0.35
N ASP A 157 12.05 -7.83 1.33
CA ASP A 157 13.24 -8.68 1.47
C ASP A 157 13.06 -10.03 0.79
N HIS A 158 11.80 -10.47 0.63
CA HIS A 158 11.43 -11.66 -0.15
C HIS A 158 9.99 -11.53 -0.66
N VAL A 159 9.73 -12.05 -1.84
CA VAL A 159 8.40 -12.01 -2.45
C VAL A 159 7.93 -13.41 -2.86
N PHE A 160 6.73 -13.75 -2.43
CA PHE A 160 6.02 -14.94 -2.91
C PHE A 160 4.91 -14.52 -3.87
N TRP A 161 4.99 -15.05 -5.09
CA TRP A 161 3.99 -14.82 -6.12
C TRP A 161 3.12 -16.06 -6.26
N TYR A 162 1.80 -15.88 -6.18
CA TYR A 162 0.88 -16.95 -6.50
C TYR A 162 0.60 -16.98 -7.99
N ALA A 163 0.87 -18.11 -8.64
CA ALA A 163 0.60 -18.35 -10.06
C ALA A 163 -0.70 -19.14 -10.23
N PRO A 164 -1.87 -18.50 -10.43
CA PRO A 164 -3.11 -19.24 -10.69
C PRO A 164 -3.04 -19.93 -12.05
N ALA A 165 -3.67 -21.11 -12.16
CA ALA A 165 -3.66 -21.93 -13.38
C ALA A 165 -4.18 -21.20 -14.65
N ASN A 166 -4.96 -20.13 -14.49
CA ASN A 166 -5.56 -19.35 -15.57
C ASN A 166 -4.86 -18.01 -15.84
N LEU A 167 -3.61 -17.87 -15.45
CA LEU A 167 -2.80 -16.69 -15.79
C LEU A 167 -2.39 -16.79 -17.28
N GLY A 168 -2.71 -15.77 -18.06
CA GLY A 168 -2.51 -15.76 -19.51
C GLY A 168 -1.07 -15.47 -19.98
N TRP A 169 -0.09 -15.43 -19.06
CA TRP A 169 1.31 -15.09 -19.31
C TRP A 169 2.23 -15.77 -18.29
N ASP A 170 3.52 -15.83 -18.61
CA ASP A 170 4.54 -16.46 -17.75
C ASP A 170 4.97 -15.52 -16.62
N LEU A 171 4.44 -15.78 -15.42
CA LEU A 171 4.77 -15.02 -14.22
C LEU A 171 6.23 -15.24 -13.81
N ALA A 172 6.72 -16.48 -13.87
CA ALA A 172 8.08 -16.81 -13.45
C ALA A 172 9.11 -16.08 -14.31
N ALA A 173 8.93 -16.11 -15.63
CA ALA A 173 9.79 -15.36 -16.54
C ALA A 173 9.74 -13.84 -16.30
N THR A 174 8.56 -13.31 -16.00
CA THR A 174 8.39 -11.88 -15.74
C THR A 174 9.12 -11.44 -14.46
N VAL A 175 8.92 -12.15 -13.36
CA VAL A 175 9.50 -11.76 -12.06
C VAL A 175 10.97 -12.16 -11.89
N ALA A 176 11.53 -12.93 -12.83
CA ALA A 176 12.95 -13.28 -12.83
C ALA A 176 13.89 -12.05 -12.90
N SER A 177 13.42 -10.93 -13.43
CA SER A 177 14.18 -9.66 -13.46
C SER A 177 14.11 -8.86 -12.16
N SER A 178 13.37 -9.33 -11.14
CA SER A 178 13.32 -8.67 -9.83
C SER A 178 14.69 -8.65 -9.16
N THR A 179 15.03 -7.51 -8.56
CA THR A 179 16.24 -7.37 -7.72
C THR A 179 16.09 -7.99 -6.33
N VAL A 180 14.87 -8.37 -5.99
CA VAL A 180 14.52 -8.98 -4.70
C VAL A 180 14.36 -10.49 -4.88
N PRO A 181 14.81 -11.33 -3.95
CA PRO A 181 14.54 -12.76 -3.96
C PRO A 181 13.05 -13.05 -4.13
N THR A 182 12.70 -13.80 -5.18
CA THR A 182 11.32 -14.14 -5.50
C THR A 182 11.10 -15.64 -5.58
N THR A 183 9.94 -16.10 -5.13
CA THR A 183 9.48 -17.48 -5.25
C THR A 183 8.10 -17.49 -5.89
N VAL A 184 7.93 -18.25 -6.95
CA VAL A 184 6.61 -18.45 -7.59
C VAL A 184 6.03 -19.77 -7.09
N CYS A 185 4.80 -19.74 -6.59
CA CYS A 185 4.09 -20.89 -6.04
C CYS A 185 2.77 -21.08 -6.79
N ASP A 186 2.35 -22.32 -6.99
CA ASP A 186 1.09 -22.69 -7.65
C ASP A 186 -0.01 -23.08 -6.65
N SER A 187 0.33 -23.24 -5.38
CA SER A 187 -0.61 -23.59 -4.31
C SER A 187 -0.40 -22.72 -3.04
N LEU A 188 -1.45 -22.62 -2.22
CA LEU A 188 -1.38 -21.92 -0.93
C LEU A 188 -0.50 -22.68 0.07
N GLU A 189 -0.50 -23.99 0.00
CA GLU A 189 0.30 -24.88 0.85
C GLU A 189 1.79 -24.63 0.64
N GLN A 190 2.22 -24.45 -0.60
CA GLN A 190 3.61 -24.08 -0.91
C GLN A 190 3.98 -22.70 -0.34
N ILE A 191 3.09 -21.70 -0.49
CA ILE A 191 3.31 -20.37 0.08
C ILE A 191 3.45 -20.46 1.60
N ILE A 192 2.52 -21.14 2.26
CA ILE A 192 2.50 -21.28 3.74
C ILE A 192 3.80 -21.94 4.22
N ALA A 193 4.16 -23.08 3.65
CA ALA A 193 5.36 -23.80 4.04
C ALA A 193 6.64 -22.95 3.85
N ALA A 194 6.76 -22.27 2.71
CA ALA A 194 7.93 -21.47 2.40
C ALA A 194 8.03 -20.21 3.27
N VAL A 195 6.90 -19.53 3.50
CA VAL A 195 6.84 -18.34 4.36
C VAL A 195 7.14 -18.69 5.81
N THR A 196 6.55 -19.78 6.33
CA THR A 196 6.78 -20.25 7.71
C THR A 196 8.26 -20.61 7.93
N ALA A 197 8.90 -21.22 6.94
CA ALA A 197 10.34 -21.53 7.02
C ALA A 197 11.26 -20.29 7.05
N LEU A 198 10.81 -19.15 6.49
CA LEU A 198 11.59 -17.91 6.44
C LEU A 198 11.25 -16.94 7.58
N ALA A 199 10.05 -17.01 8.14
CA ALA A 199 9.57 -16.09 9.15
C ALA A 199 10.31 -16.29 10.47
N THR A 200 10.73 -15.19 11.08
CA THR A 200 11.36 -15.13 12.41
C THR A 200 10.69 -14.02 13.21
N PRO A 201 10.79 -14.02 14.54
CA PRO A 201 10.26 -12.91 15.35
C PRO A 201 10.73 -11.55 14.82
N GLY A 202 9.80 -10.60 14.68
CA GLY A 202 10.02 -9.30 14.06
C GLY A 202 9.66 -9.25 12.57
N THR A 203 9.46 -10.39 11.88
CA THR A 203 9.06 -10.42 10.47
C THR A 203 7.69 -9.79 10.28
N GLN A 204 7.58 -8.96 9.24
CA GLN A 204 6.34 -8.34 8.77
C GLN A 204 5.93 -8.99 7.45
N ILE A 205 4.73 -9.52 7.39
CA ILE A 205 4.19 -10.19 6.20
C ILE A 205 3.02 -9.37 5.68
N VAL A 206 3.05 -8.97 4.41
CA VAL A 206 1.91 -8.32 3.76
C VAL A 206 1.35 -9.21 2.66
N VAL A 207 0.07 -9.53 2.78
CA VAL A 207 -0.68 -10.33 1.80
C VAL A 207 -1.48 -9.38 0.93
N MET A 208 -1.17 -9.34 -0.36
CA MET A 208 -1.75 -8.42 -1.34
C MET A 208 -2.61 -9.14 -2.36
N SER A 209 -3.91 -8.91 -2.29
CA SER A 209 -4.90 -9.49 -3.20
C SER A 209 -6.17 -8.66 -3.27
N ASN A 210 -6.82 -8.58 -4.43
CA ASN A 210 -8.17 -8.00 -4.55
C ASN A 210 -9.28 -9.04 -4.35
N GLY A 211 -8.97 -10.23 -3.84
CA GLY A 211 -9.91 -11.31 -3.52
C GLY A 211 -9.68 -11.88 -2.13
N GLY A 212 -10.42 -12.92 -1.79
CA GLY A 212 -10.31 -13.60 -0.49
C GLY A 212 -9.06 -14.49 -0.33
N PHE A 213 -8.27 -14.66 -1.38
CA PHE A 213 -7.02 -15.44 -1.44
C PHE A 213 -7.10 -16.78 -0.70
N GLY A 214 -8.23 -17.49 -0.86
CA GLY A 214 -8.44 -18.81 -0.25
C GLY A 214 -8.31 -18.86 1.27
N GLY A 215 -8.45 -17.74 1.97
CA GLY A 215 -8.27 -17.66 3.43
C GLY A 215 -6.81 -17.76 3.89
N LEU A 216 -5.85 -17.40 3.02
CA LEU A 216 -4.42 -17.50 3.29
C LEU A 216 -4.01 -16.86 4.62
N HIS A 217 -4.60 -15.72 4.99
CA HIS A 217 -4.26 -15.01 6.23
C HIS A 217 -4.45 -15.90 7.47
N SER A 218 -5.61 -16.55 7.60
CA SER A 218 -5.93 -17.42 8.75
C SER A 218 -5.05 -18.68 8.76
N LYS A 219 -4.90 -19.32 7.57
CA LYS A 219 -4.07 -20.51 7.44
C LYS A 219 -2.60 -20.25 7.77
N LEU A 220 -2.09 -19.08 7.35
CA LEU A 220 -0.72 -18.66 7.65
C LEU A 220 -0.53 -18.36 9.15
N ALA A 221 -1.52 -17.71 9.78
CA ALA A 221 -1.48 -17.46 11.22
C ALA A 221 -1.51 -18.76 12.03
N GLU A 222 -2.33 -19.73 11.61
CA GLU A 222 -2.37 -21.08 12.22
C GLU A 222 -1.02 -21.79 12.08
N ALA A 223 -0.44 -21.85 10.90
CA ALA A 223 0.84 -22.50 10.65
C ALA A 223 2.02 -21.85 11.38
N LEU A 224 1.99 -20.52 11.60
CA LEU A 224 2.99 -19.82 12.40
C LEU A 224 2.82 -20.06 13.91
N ALA A 225 1.66 -20.51 14.37
CA ALA A 225 1.41 -20.84 15.78
C ALA A 225 1.96 -22.22 16.20
N GLU A 226 2.12 -23.14 15.25
CA GLU A 226 2.72 -24.46 15.44
C GLU A 226 4.24 -24.38 15.72
#